data_c68d8353328a29c1f4010babbd573c56
#
_entry.id   c68d8353328a29c1f4010babbd573c56
#
_cell.length_a   1.000
_cell.length_b   1.000
_cell.length_c   1.000
_cell.angle_alpha   90.00
_cell.angle_beta   90.00
_cell.angle_gamma   90.00
#
_symmetry.space_group_name_H-M   'P 1'
#
loop_
_entity.id
_entity.type
_entity.pdbx_description
1 polymer ?
#
loop_
_entity_poly.entity_id
_entity_poly.type
_entity_poly.pdbx_seq_one_letter_code
_entity_poly.pdbx_strand_id
1 'polypeptide(L)'
;MNERVKSKARPDPTSDREEGGAFDPKFGADGLATCVTVDASRGDVLMVAHMNEAALRATLATGIVHYWSRSRGALWRKGDTSGQTQTLVEMRVDCDQDAFLAFVTVAGDGGACHTGRRSCFYRRVQTDGDTARLAFIEPSTLNGDSETDRQHVDCKATPD
;
A
#
# COMPACT_ATOMS: atom_id res chain seq x y z
N MET A 1 -44.03 4.39 30.98
CA MET A 1 -43.86 3.89 29.58
C MET A 1 -42.39 3.70 29.35
N ASN A 2 -41.96 2.45 29.32
CA ASN A 2 -40.54 2.09 29.23
C ASN A 2 -40.26 1.67 27.79
N GLU A 3 -39.75 2.58 26.96
CA GLU A 3 -39.28 2.22 25.63
C GLU A 3 -38.00 1.37 25.76
N ARG A 4 -38.14 0.08 25.50
CA ARG A 4 -37.03 -0.84 25.30
C ARG A 4 -36.30 -0.39 24.05
N VAL A 5 -35.10 0.20 24.25
CA VAL A 5 -34.09 0.36 23.19
C VAL A 5 -33.85 -1.04 22.62
N LYS A 6 -34.32 -1.28 21.38
CA LYS A 6 -34.01 -2.51 20.65
C LYS A 6 -32.49 -2.50 20.37
N SER A 7 -31.79 -3.34 21.11
CA SER A 7 -30.42 -3.68 20.80
C SER A 7 -30.33 -4.14 19.32
N LYS A 8 -29.65 -3.40 18.48
CA LYS A 8 -29.36 -3.80 17.11
C LYS A 8 -28.54 -5.09 17.23
N ALA A 9 -29.08 -6.20 16.76
CA ALA A 9 -28.39 -7.47 16.73
C ALA A 9 -27.05 -7.26 16.01
N ARG A 10 -25.95 -7.68 16.63
CA ARG A 10 -24.62 -7.66 16.01
C ARG A 10 -24.73 -8.52 14.76
N PRO A 11 -24.32 -8.03 13.54
CA PRO A 11 -24.37 -8.86 12.35
C PRO A 11 -23.49 -10.10 12.55
N ASP A 12 -23.84 -11.18 11.85
CA ASP A 12 -23.06 -12.42 11.87
C ASP A 12 -21.61 -12.10 11.39
N PRO A 13 -20.59 -12.30 12.23
CA PRO A 13 -19.23 -11.95 11.87
C PRO A 13 -18.69 -12.72 10.65
N THR A 14 -19.39 -13.76 10.18
CA THR A 14 -19.02 -14.51 8.97
C THR A 14 -19.59 -13.92 7.69
N SER A 15 -20.59 -13.04 7.77
CA SER A 15 -21.29 -12.42 6.62
C SER A 15 -20.98 -10.94 6.46
N ASP A 16 -20.30 -10.33 7.44
CA ASP A 16 -19.94 -8.91 7.40
C ASP A 16 -18.56 -8.75 6.76
N ARG A 17 -18.48 -7.95 5.68
CA ARG A 17 -17.20 -7.68 4.98
C ARG A 17 -16.20 -6.95 5.87
N GLU A 18 -16.67 -6.07 6.75
CA GLU A 18 -15.80 -5.24 7.58
C GLU A 18 -15.32 -5.96 8.85
N GLU A 19 -16.16 -6.81 9.44
CA GLU A 19 -15.90 -7.48 10.72
C GLU A 19 -15.76 -9.00 10.58
N GLY A 20 -16.09 -9.55 9.40
CA GLY A 20 -16.07 -10.99 9.13
C GLY A 20 -14.71 -11.51 8.71
N GLY A 21 -14.59 -12.84 8.67
CA GLY A 21 -13.37 -13.53 8.21
C GLY A 21 -13.38 -13.90 6.73
N ALA A 22 -14.40 -13.51 5.96
CA ALA A 22 -14.48 -13.84 4.55
C ALA A 22 -13.59 -12.92 3.71
N PHE A 23 -12.76 -13.51 2.84
CA PHE A 23 -11.98 -12.76 1.86
C PHE A 23 -12.83 -12.54 0.61
N ASP A 24 -13.42 -11.36 0.49
CA ASP A 24 -14.32 -10.95 -0.59
C ASP A 24 -13.91 -9.56 -1.12
N PRO A 25 -12.76 -9.48 -1.85
CA PRO A 25 -12.19 -8.22 -2.28
C PRO A 25 -13.11 -7.47 -3.25
N LYS A 26 -13.18 -6.17 -3.05
CA LYS A 26 -13.99 -5.24 -3.82
C LYS A 26 -13.12 -4.51 -4.83
N PHE A 27 -13.47 -4.64 -6.09
CA PHE A 27 -12.82 -3.90 -7.16
C PHE A 27 -13.67 -2.70 -7.58
N GLY A 28 -13.01 -1.62 -7.97
CA GLY A 28 -13.67 -0.43 -8.50
C GLY A 28 -14.46 -0.70 -9.78
N ALA A 29 -15.15 0.31 -10.31
CA ALA A 29 -15.92 0.20 -11.54
C ALA A 29 -15.04 -0.14 -12.76
N ASP A 30 -13.75 0.14 -12.69
CA ASP A 30 -12.73 -0.22 -13.68
C ASP A 30 -12.16 -1.64 -13.48
N GLY A 31 -12.67 -2.38 -12.48
CA GLY A 31 -12.21 -3.73 -12.13
C GLY A 31 -10.86 -3.74 -11.40
N LEU A 32 -10.43 -2.62 -10.83
CA LEU A 32 -9.13 -2.48 -10.17
C LEU A 32 -9.28 -2.17 -8.68
N ALA A 33 -8.32 -2.64 -7.89
CA ALA A 33 -8.09 -2.24 -6.52
C ALA A 33 -6.67 -1.71 -6.37
N THR A 34 -6.47 -0.78 -5.43
CA THR A 34 -5.15 -0.22 -5.14
C THR A 34 -4.31 -1.24 -4.37
N CYS A 35 -3.03 -1.38 -4.74
CA CYS A 35 -2.06 -2.18 -4.00
C CYS A 35 -0.87 -1.32 -3.61
N VAL A 36 -0.67 -1.15 -2.30
CA VAL A 36 0.51 -0.53 -1.70
C VAL A 36 1.52 -1.63 -1.40
N THR A 37 2.72 -1.52 -1.93
CA THR A 37 3.80 -2.49 -1.70
C THR A 37 4.76 -1.97 -0.67
N VAL A 38 5.04 -2.79 0.34
CA VAL A 38 5.83 -2.45 1.53
C VAL A 38 6.99 -3.43 1.66
N ASP A 39 8.16 -2.94 2.03
CA ASP A 39 9.28 -3.80 2.39
C ASP A 39 8.99 -4.54 3.69
N ALA A 40 8.99 -5.86 3.67
CA ALA A 40 8.63 -6.68 4.83
C ALA A 40 9.59 -6.54 6.00
N SER A 41 10.85 -6.20 5.74
CA SER A 41 11.89 -6.09 6.78
C SER A 41 11.96 -4.71 7.43
N ARG A 42 11.62 -3.66 6.67
CA ARG A 42 11.81 -2.26 7.07
C ARG A 42 10.51 -1.49 7.28
N GLY A 43 9.41 -1.95 6.70
CA GLY A 43 8.13 -1.23 6.72
C GLY A 43 8.05 -0.05 5.75
N ASP A 44 9.07 0.18 4.93
CA ASP A 44 9.06 1.29 3.96
C ASP A 44 8.08 1.00 2.83
N VAL A 45 7.32 2.00 2.43
CA VAL A 45 6.51 1.92 1.20
C VAL A 45 7.43 1.95 -0.01
N LEU A 46 7.35 0.92 -0.83
CA LEU A 46 8.18 0.78 -2.04
C LEU A 46 7.52 1.38 -3.27
N MET A 47 6.26 1.07 -3.49
CA MET A 47 5.50 1.54 -4.64
C MET A 47 4.00 1.40 -4.42
N VAL A 48 3.22 2.02 -5.29
CA VAL A 48 1.77 1.82 -5.41
C VAL A 48 1.47 1.42 -6.86
N ALA A 49 0.64 0.40 -7.00
CA ALA A 49 0.16 -0.09 -8.29
C ALA A 49 -1.31 -0.54 -8.17
N HIS A 50 -1.83 -1.18 -9.20
CA HIS A 50 -3.21 -1.67 -9.22
C HIS A 50 -3.20 -3.18 -9.47
N MET A 51 -4.18 -3.86 -8.88
CA MET A 51 -4.48 -5.26 -9.14
C MET A 51 -5.92 -5.37 -9.65
N ASN A 52 -6.12 -6.19 -10.67
CA ASN A 52 -7.42 -6.76 -10.98
C ASN A 52 -7.51 -8.15 -10.32
N GLU A 53 -8.65 -8.80 -10.45
CA GLU A 53 -8.86 -10.15 -9.88
C GLU A 53 -7.82 -11.17 -10.37
N ALA A 54 -7.41 -11.11 -11.64
CA ALA A 54 -6.41 -12.00 -12.20
C ALA A 54 -5.02 -11.77 -11.58
N ALA A 55 -4.62 -10.51 -11.36
CA ALA A 55 -3.35 -10.17 -10.71
C ALA A 55 -3.33 -10.63 -9.24
N LEU A 56 -4.43 -10.42 -8.52
CA LEU A 56 -4.56 -10.88 -7.14
C LEU A 56 -4.45 -12.41 -7.06
N ARG A 57 -5.21 -13.14 -7.88
CA ARG A 57 -5.15 -14.60 -7.92
C ARG A 57 -3.77 -15.14 -8.27
N ALA A 58 -3.11 -14.56 -9.29
CA ALA A 58 -1.75 -14.94 -9.67
C ALA A 58 -0.76 -14.69 -8.52
N THR A 59 -0.89 -13.56 -7.82
CA THR A 59 -0.05 -13.24 -6.66
C THR A 59 -0.21 -14.27 -5.56
N LEU A 60 -1.44 -14.60 -5.16
CA LEU A 60 -1.72 -15.56 -4.09
C LEU A 60 -1.31 -16.99 -4.46
N ALA A 61 -1.46 -17.37 -5.74
CA ALA A 61 -1.11 -18.70 -6.21
C ALA A 61 0.40 -18.92 -6.32
N THR A 62 1.16 -17.90 -6.71
CA THR A 62 2.59 -18.02 -7.00
C THR A 62 3.50 -17.53 -5.88
N GLY A 63 2.98 -16.71 -4.96
CA GLY A 63 3.78 -15.98 -3.97
C GLY A 63 4.66 -14.88 -4.58
N ILE A 64 4.53 -14.59 -5.88
CA ILE A 64 5.20 -13.48 -6.56
C ILE A 64 4.17 -12.42 -6.90
N VAL A 65 4.48 -11.16 -6.64
CA VAL A 65 3.49 -10.10 -6.83
C VAL A 65 3.28 -9.79 -8.30
N HIS A 66 2.01 -9.82 -8.70
CA HIS A 66 1.51 -9.45 -10.02
C HIS A 66 0.65 -8.19 -9.89
N TYR A 67 0.68 -7.35 -10.89
CA TYR A 67 -0.09 -6.13 -10.99
C TYR A 67 -0.84 -6.06 -12.32
N TRP A 68 -1.76 -5.12 -12.40
CA TRP A 68 -2.40 -4.74 -13.65
C TRP A 68 -1.81 -3.41 -14.15
N SER A 69 -1.23 -3.41 -15.33
CA SER A 69 -0.75 -2.20 -15.98
C SER A 69 -1.90 -1.50 -16.69
N ARG A 70 -2.35 -0.36 -16.16
CA ARG A 70 -3.44 0.43 -16.77
C ARG A 70 -3.09 0.94 -18.16
N SER A 71 -1.85 1.38 -18.38
CA SER A 71 -1.41 1.92 -19.66
C SER A 71 -1.26 0.86 -20.74
N ARG A 72 -0.93 -0.38 -20.36
CA ARG A 72 -0.77 -1.50 -21.30
C ARG A 72 -2.01 -2.38 -21.40
N GLY A 73 -2.97 -2.25 -20.47
CA GLY A 73 -4.12 -3.13 -20.37
C GLY A 73 -3.73 -4.60 -20.16
N ALA A 74 -2.67 -4.88 -19.38
CA ALA A 74 -2.10 -6.20 -19.28
C ALA A 74 -1.65 -6.56 -17.87
N LEU A 75 -1.72 -7.87 -17.57
CA LEU A 75 -1.12 -8.46 -16.39
C LEU A 75 0.41 -8.27 -16.43
N TRP A 76 0.99 -7.91 -15.31
CA TRP A 76 2.42 -7.67 -15.18
C TRP A 76 2.98 -8.31 -13.91
N ARG A 77 3.88 -9.27 -14.06
CA ARG A 77 4.66 -9.83 -12.98
C ARG A 77 5.84 -8.90 -12.69
N LYS A 78 5.97 -8.48 -11.43
CA LYS A 78 7.06 -7.59 -11.03
C LYS A 78 8.40 -8.31 -11.13
N GLY A 79 9.33 -7.70 -11.85
CA GLY A 79 10.70 -8.20 -11.98
C GLY A 79 10.96 -9.05 -13.23
N ASP A 80 9.98 -9.35 -14.08
CA ASP A 80 10.20 -10.16 -15.30
C ASP A 80 11.29 -9.60 -16.21
N THR A 81 11.42 -8.28 -16.28
CA THR A 81 12.43 -7.61 -17.11
C THR A 81 13.65 -7.16 -16.32
N SER A 82 13.45 -6.70 -15.06
CA SER A 82 14.52 -6.11 -14.27
C SER A 82 15.23 -7.09 -13.32
N GLY A 83 14.71 -8.30 -13.15
CA GLY A 83 15.18 -9.26 -12.14
C GLY A 83 14.78 -8.91 -10.70
N GLN A 84 14.15 -7.75 -10.48
CA GLN A 84 13.71 -7.26 -9.17
C GLN A 84 12.33 -7.81 -8.82
N THR A 85 12.22 -9.13 -8.73
CA THR A 85 10.97 -9.79 -8.36
C THR A 85 10.59 -9.45 -6.93
N GLN A 86 9.29 -9.36 -6.67
CA GLN A 86 8.73 -9.12 -5.35
C GLN A 86 8.07 -10.40 -4.85
N THR A 87 8.72 -11.06 -3.89
CA THR A 87 8.16 -12.25 -3.23
C THR A 87 7.25 -11.79 -2.10
N LEU A 88 6.00 -12.24 -2.14
CA LEU A 88 4.99 -11.93 -1.14
C LEU A 88 5.33 -12.63 0.19
N VAL A 89 5.40 -11.85 1.27
CA VAL A 89 5.55 -12.35 2.64
C VAL A 89 4.19 -12.38 3.34
N GLU A 90 3.44 -11.30 3.18
CA GLU A 90 2.11 -11.13 3.78
C GLU A 90 1.27 -10.21 2.90
N MET A 91 -0.03 -10.47 2.84
CA MET A 91 -1.01 -9.56 2.24
C MET A 91 -2.07 -9.19 3.26
N ARG A 92 -2.34 -7.91 3.39
CA ARG A 92 -3.44 -7.38 4.20
C ARG A 92 -4.42 -6.66 3.30
N VAL A 93 -5.65 -6.56 3.76
CA VAL A 93 -6.71 -5.75 3.14
C VAL A 93 -7.15 -4.67 4.12
N ASP A 94 -7.71 -3.60 3.62
CA ASP A 94 -8.36 -2.59 4.45
C ASP A 94 -9.76 -3.05 4.90
N CYS A 95 -10.48 -2.21 5.63
CA CYS A 95 -11.71 -2.59 6.31
C CYS A 95 -12.85 -2.99 5.36
N ASP A 96 -12.96 -2.39 4.17
CA ASP A 96 -13.99 -2.72 3.17
C ASP A 96 -13.46 -3.53 1.98
N GLN A 97 -12.20 -3.98 2.07
CA GLN A 97 -11.49 -4.86 1.14
C GLN A 97 -11.33 -4.30 -0.28
N ASP A 98 -11.18 -2.97 -0.42
CA ASP A 98 -10.95 -2.31 -1.71
C ASP A 98 -9.50 -1.86 -1.95
N ALA A 99 -8.61 -2.04 -0.95
CA ALA A 99 -7.19 -1.80 -1.05
C ALA A 99 -6.37 -2.91 -0.40
N PHE A 100 -5.16 -3.14 -0.94
CA PHE A 100 -4.23 -4.18 -0.47
C PHE A 100 -2.93 -3.57 0.02
N LEU A 101 -2.37 -4.14 1.11
CA LEU A 101 -0.97 -3.98 1.50
C LEU A 101 -0.24 -5.29 1.20
N ALA A 102 0.72 -5.25 0.27
CA ALA A 102 1.58 -6.38 -0.04
C ALA A 102 2.95 -6.18 0.63
N PHE A 103 3.25 -6.91 1.69
CA PHE A 103 4.56 -6.97 2.30
C PHE A 103 5.44 -7.93 1.51
N VAL A 104 6.58 -7.44 1.03
CA VAL A 104 7.42 -8.19 0.09
C VAL A 104 8.89 -8.17 0.48
N THR A 105 9.62 -9.19 0.01
CA THR A 105 11.07 -9.12 -0.19
C THR A 105 11.36 -8.86 -1.66
N VAL A 106 12.33 -8.00 -1.95
CA VAL A 106 12.71 -7.63 -3.32
C VAL A 106 14.02 -8.32 -3.67
N ALA A 107 14.03 -9.07 -4.78
CA ALA A 107 15.22 -9.72 -5.30
C ALA A 107 16.16 -8.73 -6.03
N GLY A 108 17.34 -9.20 -6.41
CA GLY A 108 18.35 -8.42 -7.11
C GLY A 108 19.02 -7.41 -6.19
N ASP A 109 19.17 -6.18 -6.67
CA ASP A 109 19.76 -5.06 -5.91
C ASP A 109 18.79 -4.40 -4.91
N GLY A 110 17.58 -4.94 -4.78
CA GLY A 110 16.54 -4.43 -3.87
C GLY A 110 15.80 -3.19 -4.38
N GLY A 111 16.04 -2.75 -5.62
CA GLY A 111 15.35 -1.62 -6.23
C GLY A 111 13.92 -1.94 -6.64
N ALA A 112 12.94 -1.20 -6.17
CA ALA A 112 11.54 -1.36 -6.60
C ALA A 112 11.15 -0.41 -7.73
N CYS A 113 11.86 0.71 -7.86
CA CYS A 113 11.59 1.75 -8.85
C CYS A 113 12.34 1.48 -10.16
N HIS A 114 11.70 1.78 -11.31
CA HIS A 114 12.33 1.70 -12.63
C HIS A 114 13.52 2.68 -12.82
N THR A 115 13.66 3.66 -11.93
CA THR A 115 14.81 4.58 -11.89
C THR A 115 16.01 4.01 -11.12
N GLY A 116 15.99 2.73 -10.75
CA GLY A 116 17.04 2.09 -9.96
C GLY A 116 17.01 2.41 -8.46
N ARG A 117 16.01 3.15 -7.99
CA ARG A 117 15.88 3.47 -6.57
C ARG A 117 15.08 2.40 -5.82
N ARG A 118 15.35 2.29 -4.52
CA ARG A 118 14.67 1.34 -3.64
C ARG A 118 13.15 1.56 -3.59
N SER A 119 12.72 2.82 -3.51
CA SER A 119 11.30 3.21 -3.46
C SER A 119 10.97 4.17 -4.58
N CYS A 120 9.71 4.17 -5.02
CA CYS A 120 9.16 5.20 -5.91
C CYS A 120 8.97 6.54 -5.18
N PHE A 121 8.94 6.53 -3.84
CA PHE A 121 8.70 7.68 -2.99
C PHE A 121 10.02 8.29 -2.48
N TYR A 122 10.96 8.55 -3.38
CA TYR A 122 12.29 9.06 -3.07
C TYR A 122 12.41 10.59 -3.08
N ARG A 123 11.29 11.30 -3.21
CA ARG A 123 11.20 12.76 -3.17
C ARG A 123 10.11 13.19 -2.22
N ARG A 124 10.37 14.26 -1.48
CA ARG A 124 9.39 14.93 -0.63
C ARG A 124 8.91 16.22 -1.30
N VAL A 125 7.67 16.59 -1.03
CA VAL A 125 7.14 17.90 -1.37
C VAL A 125 7.57 18.87 -0.27
N GLN A 126 8.20 19.96 -0.66
CA GLN A 126 8.53 21.09 0.20
C GLN A 126 7.68 22.28 -0.22
N THR A 127 7.05 22.95 0.75
CA THR A 127 6.23 24.13 0.53
C THR A 127 6.99 25.38 0.99
N ASP A 128 6.85 26.48 0.25
CA ASP A 128 7.38 27.79 0.58
C ASP A 128 6.30 28.82 0.19
N GLY A 129 5.50 29.24 1.18
CA GLY A 129 4.28 29.99 0.93
C GLY A 129 3.32 29.22 0.02
N ASP A 130 2.88 29.84 -1.07
CA ASP A 130 1.94 29.26 -2.03
C ASP A 130 2.62 28.35 -3.09
N THR A 131 3.94 28.17 -3.02
CA THR A 131 4.69 27.35 -3.97
C THR A 131 5.05 25.99 -3.39
N ALA A 132 5.09 24.97 -4.24
CA ALA A 132 5.54 23.62 -3.89
C ALA A 132 6.66 23.17 -4.82
N ARG A 133 7.69 22.54 -4.26
CA ARG A 133 8.81 21.97 -5.00
C ARG A 133 9.14 20.58 -4.52
N LEU A 134 9.84 19.79 -5.35
CA LEU A 134 10.33 18.46 -4.98
C LEU A 134 11.78 18.54 -4.51
N ALA A 135 12.06 17.88 -3.39
CA ALA A 135 13.41 17.66 -2.90
C ALA A 135 13.69 16.15 -2.79
N PHE A 136 14.90 15.72 -3.12
CA PHE A 136 15.30 14.33 -2.95
C PHE A 136 15.46 14.01 -1.47
N ILE A 137 15.08 12.78 -1.10
CA ILE A 137 15.32 12.20 0.23
C ILE A 137 16.71 11.56 0.13
N GLU A 138 17.65 12.02 0.96
CA GLU A 138 19.00 11.47 0.99
C GLU A 138 18.98 10.00 1.45
N PRO A 139 19.82 9.13 0.85
CA PRO A 139 19.85 7.70 1.18
C PRO A 139 20.11 7.39 2.66
N SER A 140 20.85 8.24 3.36
CA SER A 140 21.16 8.08 4.79
C SER A 140 19.94 8.18 5.70
N THR A 141 18.89 8.91 5.29
CA THR A 141 17.64 9.02 6.07
C THR A 141 16.73 7.80 5.88
N LEU A 142 17.03 6.93 4.92
CA LEU A 142 16.31 5.68 4.69
C LEU A 142 16.90 4.51 5.50
N ASN A 143 18.03 4.71 6.18
CA ASN A 143 18.75 3.67 6.93
C ASN A 143 18.52 3.72 8.44
N GLY A 144 17.39 4.21 8.90
CA GLY A 144 16.93 3.98 10.29
C GLY A 144 17.88 4.36 11.45
N ASP A 145 19.01 5.01 11.19
CA ASP A 145 19.98 5.47 12.18
C ASP A 145 19.91 6.99 12.28
N SER A 146 18.83 7.51 12.87
CA SER A 146 18.89 8.83 13.49
C SER A 146 17.77 9.02 14.50
N GLU A 147 18.15 8.87 15.72
CA GLU A 147 17.41 9.16 16.94
C GLU A 147 17.18 10.68 17.18
N THR A 148 17.30 11.52 16.17
CA THR A 148 17.36 12.99 16.37
C THR A 148 16.50 13.86 15.45
N ASP A 149 15.53 13.34 14.70
CA ASP A 149 14.65 14.25 13.93
C ASP A 149 13.15 13.99 14.19
N ARG A 150 12.80 13.81 15.48
CA ARG A 150 11.42 14.00 15.95
C ARG A 150 11.17 15.46 16.32
N GLN A 151 11.41 16.37 15.41
CA GLN A 151 10.90 17.74 15.58
C GLN A 151 9.45 17.75 15.05
N HIS A 152 8.58 17.60 15.98
CA HIS A 152 7.33 18.25 16.28
C HIS A 152 6.72 19.00 15.09
N VAL A 153 5.78 18.33 14.42
CA VAL A 153 4.79 19.02 13.58
C VAL A 153 3.72 19.53 14.54
N ASP A 154 3.93 20.74 15.10
CA ASP A 154 2.87 21.45 15.81
C ASP A 154 1.77 21.85 14.81
N CYS A 155 0.72 21.04 14.75
CA CYS A 155 -0.56 21.47 14.21
C CYS A 155 -1.14 22.54 15.15
N LYS A 156 -0.83 23.80 14.93
CA LYS A 156 -1.57 24.90 15.57
C LYS A 156 -2.96 24.94 14.97
N ALA A 157 -3.92 24.40 15.72
CA ALA A 157 -5.32 24.73 15.54
C ALA A 157 -5.50 26.23 15.78
N THR A 158 -5.97 26.97 14.80
CA THR A 158 -6.49 28.33 14.97
C THR A 158 -7.84 28.24 15.67
N PRO A 159 -8.06 28.93 16.80
CA PRO A 159 -9.40 29.09 17.33
C PRO A 159 -10.14 30.18 16.53
N ASP A 160 -11.46 30.02 16.47
CA ASP A 160 -12.47 30.93 15.88
C ASP A 160 -12.29 32.43 16.22
#